data_d5bd61cb2b19aef461343f6994d276d4
#
_entry.id   d5bd61cb2b19aef461343f6994d276d4
#
_cell.length_a   1.000
_cell.length_b   1.000
_cell.length_c   1.000
_cell.angle_alpha   90.00
_cell.angle_beta   90.00
_cell.angle_gamma   90.00
#
_symmetry.space_group_name_H-M   'P 1'
#
loop_
_entity.id
_entity.type
_entity.pdbx_description
1 polymer ?
#
loop_
_entity_poly.entity_id
_entity_poly.type
_entity_poly.pdbx_seq_one_letter_code
_entity_poly.pdbx_strand_id
1 'polypeptide(L)'
;MPTSKTLIAGVIGVGSLGRYHAQKYATLPGVELYGVADIDENRARAVSNEVGCRAFIDYRALLSHVDIVSVVVPTEAHFEVGSACVEAGVHVLVESRSRARWKKRTR
;
A
#
# COMPACT_ATOMS: atom_id res chain seq x y z
N MET A 1 -13.15 5.19 26.33
CA MET A 1 -12.79 4.52 25.60
C MET A 1 -11.77 4.86 24.88
N PRO A 2 -10.95 4.45 24.83
CA PRO A 2 -9.90 4.86 24.13
C PRO A 2 -10.23 4.68 22.82
N THR A 3 -10.05 5.60 22.14
CA THR A 3 -10.25 5.53 20.90
C THR A 3 -9.06 5.03 20.31
N SER A 4 -9.01 3.88 19.92
CA SER A 4 -7.92 3.47 19.17
C SER A 4 -8.05 4.00 17.84
N LYS A 5 -7.05 4.60 17.31
CA LYS A 5 -7.03 5.07 16.00
C LYS A 5 -6.88 3.92 15.08
N THR A 6 -7.68 3.85 14.07
CA THR A 6 -7.55 2.89 12.98
C THR A 6 -6.53 3.42 12.01
N LEU A 7 -5.55 2.58 11.66
CA LEU A 7 -4.59 2.93 10.63
C LEU A 7 -5.18 2.59 9.27
N ILE A 8 -5.10 3.52 8.36
CA ILE A 8 -5.61 3.30 7.00
C ILE A 8 -4.43 2.90 6.13
N ALA A 9 -4.54 1.75 5.51
CA ALA A 9 -3.43 1.16 4.75
C ALA A 9 -3.75 1.03 3.29
N GLY A 10 -2.71 1.01 2.48
CA GLY A 10 -2.82 0.73 1.06
C GLY A 10 -1.66 -0.12 0.59
N VAL A 11 -1.78 -0.68 -0.60
CA VAL A 11 -0.71 -1.47 -1.20
C VAL A 11 -0.51 -1.00 -2.62
N ILE A 12 0.72 -0.71 -2.98
CA ILE A 12 1.07 -0.31 -4.34
C ILE A 12 1.85 -1.46 -4.97
N GLY A 13 1.30 -2.03 -6.02
CA GLY A 13 1.86 -3.21 -6.67
C GLY A 13 1.26 -4.47 -6.07
N VAL A 14 0.33 -5.10 -6.79
CA VAL A 14 -0.36 -6.26 -6.25
C VAL A 14 -0.14 -7.52 -7.08
N GLY A 15 1.11 -7.79 -7.39
CA GLY A 15 1.51 -9.12 -7.84
C GLY A 15 1.41 -10.06 -6.65
N SER A 16 2.11 -11.19 -6.70
CA SER A 16 1.99 -12.20 -5.63
C SER A 16 2.27 -11.65 -4.25
N LEU A 17 3.37 -10.93 -4.10
CA LEU A 17 3.77 -10.42 -2.79
C LEU A 17 2.85 -9.30 -2.33
N GLY A 18 2.48 -8.41 -3.23
CA GLY A 18 1.56 -7.33 -2.87
C GLY A 18 0.19 -7.84 -2.50
N ARG A 19 -0.28 -8.87 -3.19
CA ARG A 19 -1.54 -9.50 -2.85
C ARG A 19 -1.48 -10.07 -1.44
N TYR A 20 -0.35 -10.67 -1.08
CA TYR A 20 -0.16 -11.20 0.27
C TYR A 20 -0.26 -10.05 1.29
N HIS A 21 0.39 -8.91 1.02
CA HIS A 21 0.30 -7.75 1.89
C HIS A 21 -1.14 -7.28 2.04
N ALA A 22 -1.88 -7.24 0.94
CA ALA A 22 -3.26 -6.80 0.98
C ALA A 22 -4.11 -7.73 1.84
N GLN A 23 -3.90 -9.03 1.70
CA GLN A 23 -4.61 -10.01 2.51
C GLN A 23 -4.31 -9.83 3.98
N LYS A 24 -3.06 -9.53 4.31
CA LYS A 24 -2.69 -9.33 5.71
C LYS A 24 -3.31 -8.07 6.28
N TYR A 25 -3.23 -6.96 5.57
CA TYR A 25 -3.84 -5.73 6.05
C TYR A 25 -5.35 -5.90 6.24
N ALA A 26 -5.98 -6.67 5.36
CA ALA A 26 -7.44 -6.83 5.43
C ALA A 26 -7.87 -7.59 6.68
N THR A 27 -6.95 -8.32 7.32
CA THR A 27 -7.30 -9.12 8.49
C THR A 27 -6.71 -8.60 9.78
N LEU A 28 -5.82 -7.60 9.73
CA LEU A 28 -5.19 -7.10 10.95
C LEU A 28 -6.14 -6.21 11.75
N PRO A 29 -6.28 -6.47 13.05
CA PRO A 29 -7.12 -5.59 13.87
C PRO A 29 -6.50 -4.18 13.92
N GLY A 30 -7.33 -3.18 13.88
CA GLY A 30 -6.86 -1.81 13.94
C GLY A 30 -6.33 -1.26 12.63
N VAL A 31 -6.42 -2.04 11.56
CA VAL A 31 -5.98 -1.61 10.25
C VAL A 31 -7.14 -1.73 9.27
N GLU A 32 -7.36 -0.69 8.52
CA GLU A 32 -8.37 -0.72 7.47
C GLU A 32 -7.64 -0.65 6.14
N LEU A 33 -7.83 -1.64 5.28
CA LEU A 33 -7.24 -1.62 3.95
C LEU A 33 -8.14 -0.77 3.06
N TYR A 34 -7.67 0.43 2.72
CA TYR A 34 -8.47 1.35 1.93
C TYR A 34 -8.47 0.97 0.46
N GLY A 35 -7.33 0.60 -0.06
CA GLY A 35 -7.25 0.28 -1.47
C GLY A 35 -5.92 -0.30 -1.89
N VAL A 36 -5.89 -0.76 -3.12
CA VAL A 36 -4.68 -1.29 -3.75
C VAL A 36 -4.51 -0.57 -5.08
N ALA A 37 -3.28 -0.42 -5.50
CA ALA A 37 -2.97 0.26 -6.76
C ALA A 37 -2.03 -0.59 -7.59
N ASP A 38 -2.26 -0.63 -8.89
CA ASP A 38 -1.38 -1.34 -9.81
C ASP A 38 -1.62 -0.75 -11.19
N ILE A 39 -0.56 -0.61 -11.97
CA ILE A 39 -0.71 -0.11 -13.33
C ILE A 39 -1.49 -1.10 -14.20
N ASP A 40 -1.53 -2.37 -13.79
CA ASP A 40 -2.36 -3.37 -14.46
C ASP A 40 -3.72 -3.32 -13.79
N GLU A 41 -4.68 -2.74 -14.48
CA GLU A 41 -6.01 -2.56 -13.93
C GLU A 41 -6.67 -3.87 -13.56
N ASN A 42 -6.47 -4.90 -14.36
CA ASN A 42 -7.08 -6.21 -14.07
C ASN A 42 -6.56 -6.79 -12.78
N ARG A 43 -5.27 -6.59 -12.52
CA ARG A 43 -4.66 -7.09 -11.30
C ARG A 43 -5.18 -6.31 -10.10
N ALA A 44 -5.25 -4.98 -10.22
CA ALA A 44 -5.77 -4.17 -9.12
C ALA A 44 -7.21 -4.56 -8.79
N ARG A 45 -8.03 -4.76 -9.81
CA ARG A 45 -9.43 -5.12 -9.58
C ARG A 45 -9.58 -6.50 -8.98
N ALA A 46 -8.77 -7.45 -9.45
CA ALA A 46 -8.86 -8.83 -8.94
C ALA A 46 -8.57 -8.85 -7.44
N VAL A 47 -7.51 -8.14 -7.02
CA VAL A 47 -7.16 -8.13 -5.61
C VAL A 47 -8.16 -7.32 -4.80
N SER A 48 -8.62 -6.19 -5.32
CA SER A 48 -9.58 -5.38 -4.59
C SER A 48 -10.88 -6.13 -4.35
N ASN A 49 -11.31 -6.92 -5.32
CA ASN A 49 -12.51 -7.71 -5.16
C ASN A 49 -12.30 -8.84 -4.15
N GLU A 50 -11.11 -9.41 -4.15
CA GLU A 50 -10.82 -10.51 -3.24
C GLU A 50 -10.82 -10.05 -1.79
N VAL A 51 -10.24 -8.89 -1.51
CA VAL A 51 -10.09 -8.44 -0.13
C VAL A 51 -11.10 -7.37 0.28
N GLY A 52 -11.92 -6.90 -0.63
CA GLY A 52 -12.98 -5.96 -0.30
C GLY A 52 -12.51 -4.53 -0.12
N CYS A 53 -11.70 -4.02 -1.04
CA CYS A 53 -11.21 -2.65 -0.95
C CYS A 53 -11.33 -1.98 -2.32
N ARG A 54 -10.84 -0.76 -2.44
CA ARG A 54 -10.90 0.01 -3.69
C ARG A 54 -9.71 -0.33 -4.56
N ALA A 55 -9.88 -0.18 -5.86
CA ALA A 55 -8.80 -0.40 -6.83
C ALA A 55 -8.42 0.92 -7.48
N PHE A 56 -7.12 1.15 -7.61
CA PHE A 56 -6.60 2.34 -8.26
C PHE A 56 -5.60 1.94 -9.33
N ILE A 57 -5.62 2.66 -10.45
CA ILE A 57 -4.59 2.48 -11.45
C ILE A 57 -3.43 3.41 -11.13
N ASP A 58 -3.74 4.62 -10.67
CA ASP A 58 -2.73 5.60 -10.31
C ASP A 58 -2.54 5.60 -8.80
N TYR A 59 -1.37 5.17 -8.35
CA TYR A 59 -1.11 5.07 -6.92
C TYR A 59 -1.18 6.42 -6.23
N ARG A 60 -0.99 7.51 -6.95
CA ARG A 60 -1.05 8.83 -6.32
C ARG A 60 -2.43 9.14 -5.79
N ALA A 61 -3.45 8.62 -6.46
CA ALA A 61 -4.82 8.82 -5.98
C ALA A 61 -5.06 8.09 -4.65
N LEU A 62 -4.33 7.00 -4.43
CA LEU A 62 -4.45 6.25 -3.19
C LEU A 62 -3.80 6.99 -2.03
N LEU A 63 -2.71 7.70 -2.28
CA LEU A 63 -1.89 8.26 -1.22
C LEU A 63 -2.60 9.26 -0.34
N SER A 64 -3.59 9.96 -0.86
CA SER A 64 -4.28 10.97 -0.06
C SER A 64 -5.24 10.37 0.95
N HIS A 65 -5.44 9.07 0.90
CA HIS A 65 -6.42 8.40 1.76
C HIS A 65 -5.82 7.47 2.79
N VAL A 66 -4.49 7.30 2.80
CA VAL A 66 -3.87 6.28 3.64
C VAL A 66 -2.84 6.88 4.57
N ASP A 67 -2.59 6.18 5.67
CA ASP A 67 -1.55 6.54 6.63
C ASP A 67 -0.28 5.77 6.37
N ILE A 68 -0.42 4.53 5.92
CA ILE A 68 0.72 3.66 5.65
C ILE A 68 0.49 2.97 4.32
N VAL A 69 1.57 2.60 3.67
CA VAL A 69 1.45 1.91 2.40
C VAL A 69 2.61 0.94 2.23
N SER A 70 2.32 -0.22 1.66
CA SER A 70 3.37 -1.15 1.25
C SER A 70 3.65 -0.92 -0.22
N VAL A 71 4.92 -0.77 -0.57
CA VAL A 71 5.31 -0.56 -1.96
C VAL A 71 5.99 -1.82 -2.45
N VAL A 72 5.33 -2.55 -3.33
CA VAL A 72 5.79 -3.85 -3.81
C VAL A 72 5.86 -3.78 -5.32
N VAL A 73 6.72 -2.93 -5.81
CA VAL A 73 6.88 -2.71 -7.25
C VAL A 73 8.29 -3.13 -7.63
N PRO A 74 8.58 -3.26 -8.93
CA PRO A 74 9.94 -3.60 -9.33
C PRO A 74 10.95 -2.61 -8.79
N THR A 75 12.15 -3.09 -8.54
CA THR A 75 13.19 -2.29 -7.91
C THR A 75 13.40 -0.94 -8.60
N GLU A 76 13.33 -0.92 -9.92
CA GLU A 76 13.58 0.30 -10.66
C GLU A 76 12.52 1.39 -10.38
N ALA A 77 11.38 1.01 -9.88
CA ALA A 77 10.35 1.99 -9.54
C ALA A 77 10.34 2.37 -8.06
N HIS A 78 11.16 1.73 -7.24
CA HIS A 78 11.15 1.95 -5.79
C HIS A 78 11.41 3.40 -5.42
N PHE A 79 12.37 4.02 -6.07
CA PHE A 79 12.75 5.37 -5.70
C PHE A 79 11.61 6.36 -6.00
N GLU A 80 11.07 6.26 -7.19
CA GLU A 80 10.03 7.19 -7.60
C GLU A 80 8.78 7.04 -6.74
N VAL A 81 8.32 5.81 -6.56
CA VAL A 81 7.11 5.56 -5.81
C VAL A 81 7.32 5.86 -4.33
N GLY A 82 8.44 5.42 -3.78
CA GLY A 82 8.74 5.66 -2.38
C GLY A 82 8.86 7.14 -2.07
N SER A 83 9.49 7.90 -2.97
CA SER A 83 9.64 9.33 -2.78
C SER A 83 8.29 10.04 -2.79
N ALA A 84 7.41 9.64 -3.69
CA ALA A 84 6.08 10.25 -3.75
C ALA A 84 5.31 9.98 -2.48
N CYS A 85 5.44 8.77 -1.92
CA CYS A 85 4.76 8.42 -0.68
C CYS A 85 5.28 9.25 0.49
N VAL A 86 6.60 9.38 0.59
CA VAL A 86 7.21 10.15 1.66
C VAL A 86 6.79 11.60 1.56
N GLU A 87 6.77 12.16 0.36
CA GLU A 87 6.34 13.53 0.16
C GLU A 87 4.89 13.74 0.52
N ALA A 88 4.07 12.73 0.34
CA ALA A 88 2.66 12.82 0.70
C ALA A 88 2.44 12.63 2.21
N GLY A 89 3.49 12.37 2.98
CA GLY A 89 3.37 12.20 4.41
C GLY A 89 2.92 10.82 4.82
N VAL A 90 3.08 9.84 3.95
CA VAL A 90 2.64 8.47 4.20
C VAL A 90 3.85 7.64 4.64
N HIS A 91 3.67 6.82 5.67
CA HIS A 91 4.72 5.90 6.09
C HIS A 91 4.80 4.75 5.09
N VAL A 92 6.00 4.39 4.70
CA VAL A 92 6.19 3.47 3.59
C VAL A 92 6.98 2.26 4.00
N LEU A 93 6.43 1.08 3.71
CA LEU A 93 7.17 -0.16 3.83
C LEU A 93 7.53 -0.57 2.41
N VAL A 94 8.80 -0.54 2.09
CA VAL A 94 9.27 -0.95 0.77
C VAL A 94 9.73 -2.38 0.86
N GLU A 95 9.13 -3.24 0.07
CA GLU A 95 9.48 -4.63 0.11
C GLU A 95 10.02 -5.08 -1.21
N SER A 96 11.14 -5.78 -1.19
CA SER A 96 11.68 -6.36 -2.37
C SER A 96 11.69 -7.86 -2.18
N ARG A 97 12.16 -8.54 -3.20
CA ARG A 97 12.20 -9.98 -3.18
C ARG A 97 12.84 -10.58 -1.94
N SER A 98 13.86 -9.98 -1.41
CA SER A 98 14.60 -10.59 -0.33
C SER A 98 14.37 -9.98 1.01
N ARG A 99 13.81 -8.79 1.12
CA ARG A 99 13.57 -8.23 2.43
C ARG A 99 12.71 -6.98 2.40
N ALA A 100 12.19 -6.64 3.56
CA ALA A 100 11.35 -5.47 3.74
C ALA A 100 12.14 -4.38 4.46
N ARG A 101 11.82 -3.13 4.17
CA ARG A 101 12.44 -2.00 4.79
C ARG A 101 11.45 -0.90 5.00
N TRP A 102 11.47 -0.29 6.17
CA TRP A 102 10.66 0.89 6.41
C TRP A 102 11.44 2.14 6.08
N LYS A 103 10.79 3.07 5.40
CA LYS A 103 11.35 4.37 5.16
C LYS A 103 10.54 5.37 5.92
N LYS A 104 11.21 6.20 6.72
CA LYS A 104 10.50 7.19 7.48
C LYS A 104 10.26 8.41 6.63
N ARG A 105 9.16 9.09 6.92
CA ARG A 105 8.88 10.35 6.33
C ARG A 105 9.91 11.33 6.82
N THR A 106 10.53 12.07 5.94
CA THR A 106 11.46 13.07 6.37
C THR A 106 10.91 14.38 6.03
N ARG A 107 11.40 15.37 6.73
CA ARG A 107 10.98 16.61 6.50
C ARG A 107 11.81 17.38 6.06
#